data_3ef378df7f40861ebd8bdc5a916e297e
#
_entry.id   3ef378df7f40861ebd8bdc5a916e297e
#
_cell.length_a   1.000
_cell.length_b   1.000
_cell.length_c   1.000
_cell.angle_alpha   90.00
_cell.angle_beta   90.00
_cell.angle_gamma   90.00
#
_symmetry.space_group_name_H-M   'P 1'
#
loop_
_entity.id
_entity.type
_entity.pdbx_description
1 polymer ?
#
loop_
_entity_poly.entity_id
_entity_poly.type
_entity_poly.pdbx_seq_one_letter_code
_entity_poly.pdbx_strand_id
1 'polypeptide(L)'
;MRYCDESYIASGDEFFIASIPLEQYVLRDYIEENRPIQDTALKYFGIPYVYPWQILVVANILDAAAQNEKNSSDTGSKSTEDSEEIDDIIFDEDGVERGKQIVLLPTGAGKSLCFLIPALLLKGPSLIIYPLIALMNDQERRMREGGIEPVIFRGSQSPEERERQFAALENGAKIILANPEVLQSESLIQRLAKANISHLAIDEAHCVSEWGDSFRPSYLTLGAIIKKLNIKTITAFTATASQSVLSRVAEVLFEGKAHIVRSESDRKNILYYVKRCVAKQKAALESAIVEQKPLIIFCSTRNRAEKTAKNLIGFFGPDKVKFYHAGLAKEEKEAVEKWFFPKSDAILCATCAFGMGVDKKDIKTVIHLDPPPTVEAYIQEAGRGGRDGSNAKGILLWSPKDLHEAKKHPEGSRQRALADFAESKTCRRQILLDALNAEQAACSGCDICEKSHIDFAEDESRVLDFFKKHAKCYDMEEATDTIVKTCNE
;
A
#
# COMPACT_ATOMS: atom_id res chain seq x y z
N MET A 1 -21.52 -9.52 -15.75
CA MET A 1 -20.48 -8.77 -16.48
C MET A 1 -21.17 -7.59 -17.15
N ARG A 2 -21.09 -6.40 -16.55
CA ARG A 2 -21.45 -5.13 -17.17
C ARG A 2 -20.25 -4.24 -16.94
N TYR A 3 -19.56 -3.87 -18.00
CA TYR A 3 -18.47 -2.92 -18.01
C TYR A 3 -19.04 -1.52 -18.11
N CYS A 4 -18.56 -0.63 -17.30
CA CYS A 4 -18.96 0.77 -17.26
C CYS A 4 -18.44 1.48 -18.52
N ASP A 5 -19.37 1.96 -19.31
CA ASP A 5 -19.19 3.12 -20.17
C ASP A 5 -19.35 4.38 -19.32
N GLU A 6 -18.60 5.38 -19.70
CA GLU A 6 -18.76 6.81 -19.49
C GLU A 6 -17.62 7.50 -18.79
N SER A 7 -16.97 8.29 -19.64
CA SER A 7 -16.08 9.39 -19.32
C SER A 7 -16.80 10.44 -18.45
N TYR A 8 -16.30 10.69 -17.24
CA TYR A 8 -16.68 11.86 -16.45
C TYR A 8 -15.60 12.92 -16.58
N ILE A 9 -15.92 14.00 -17.27
CA ILE A 9 -15.15 15.25 -17.29
C ILE A 9 -15.55 16.01 -16.06
N ALA A 10 -14.67 16.13 -15.07
CA ALA A 10 -14.79 17.11 -14.01
C ALA A 10 -13.92 18.32 -14.38
N SER A 11 -14.56 19.46 -14.57
CA SER A 11 -13.92 20.74 -14.83
C SER A 11 -13.04 21.16 -13.66
N GLY A 12 -11.74 21.35 -13.93
CA GLY A 12 -10.92 22.19 -13.11
C GLY A 12 -9.68 21.59 -12.45
N ASP A 13 -9.08 20.52 -12.94
CA ASP A 13 -7.66 20.17 -12.75
C ASP A 13 -7.38 18.92 -13.61
N GLU A 14 -6.45 19.06 -14.57
CA GLU A 14 -6.20 18.09 -15.64
C GLU A 14 -5.53 16.80 -15.12
N PHE A 15 -6.34 15.79 -14.79
CA PHE A 15 -5.88 14.41 -14.63
C PHE A 15 -6.69 13.50 -15.54
N PHE A 16 -6.04 12.92 -16.55
CA PHE A 16 -6.71 12.04 -17.50
C PHE A 16 -6.59 10.56 -17.11
N ILE A 17 -7.73 9.87 -17.15
CA ILE A 17 -7.83 8.42 -17.04
C ILE A 17 -7.93 7.87 -18.45
N ALA A 18 -6.88 7.22 -18.93
CA ALA A 18 -6.96 6.47 -20.17
C ALA A 18 -7.69 5.14 -19.92
N SER A 19 -8.96 5.06 -20.26
CA SER A 19 -9.69 3.79 -20.37
C SER A 19 -9.58 3.30 -21.83
N ILE A 20 -8.84 2.22 -22.05
CA ILE A 20 -8.81 1.54 -23.35
C ILE A 20 -9.98 0.56 -23.39
N PRO A 21 -10.89 0.67 -24.37
CA PRO A 21 -12.02 -0.27 -24.50
C PRO A 21 -11.49 -1.68 -24.81
N LEU A 22 -11.86 -2.64 -23.99
CA LEU A 22 -11.52 -4.06 -24.15
C LEU A 22 -12.13 -4.74 -25.39
N GLU A 23 -13.05 -4.08 -26.07
CA GLU A 23 -13.80 -4.66 -27.19
C GLU A 23 -13.04 -4.73 -28.53
N GLN A 24 -11.84 -4.15 -28.63
CA GLN A 24 -11.05 -4.14 -29.87
C GLN A 24 -10.06 -5.29 -30.02
N TYR A 25 -9.89 -6.13 -29.00
CA TYR A 25 -9.01 -7.29 -29.10
C TYR A 25 -9.80 -8.58 -29.31
N VAL A 26 -9.60 -9.22 -30.46
CA VAL A 26 -10.07 -10.59 -30.70
C VAL A 26 -9.36 -11.49 -29.68
N LEU A 27 -10.12 -12.26 -28.90
CA LEU A 27 -9.66 -13.04 -27.74
C LEU A 27 -8.42 -13.92 -28.04
N ARG A 28 -8.26 -14.33 -29.29
CA ARG A 28 -7.17 -15.20 -29.76
C ARG A 28 -5.85 -14.43 -29.90
N ASP A 29 -5.88 -13.23 -30.46
CA ASP A 29 -4.70 -12.39 -30.63
C ASP A 29 -4.21 -11.88 -29.27
N TYR A 30 -5.14 -11.56 -28.35
CA TYR A 30 -4.83 -11.19 -26.98
C TYR A 30 -4.08 -12.28 -26.21
N ILE A 31 -4.43 -13.56 -26.39
CA ILE A 31 -3.76 -14.69 -25.71
C ILE A 31 -2.36 -14.91 -26.27
N GLU A 32 -2.15 -14.82 -27.59
CA GLU A 32 -0.85 -15.04 -28.22
C GLU A 32 0.11 -13.87 -27.93
N GLU A 33 -0.35 -12.65 -27.96
CA GLU A 33 0.44 -11.44 -27.70
C GLU A 33 0.92 -11.35 -26.23
N ASN A 34 0.11 -11.82 -25.29
CA ASN A 34 0.44 -11.82 -23.86
C ASN A 34 1.09 -13.11 -23.35
N ARG A 35 1.36 -14.08 -24.22
CA ARG A 35 2.04 -15.33 -23.87
C ARG A 35 3.38 -15.12 -23.15
N PRO A 36 4.28 -14.20 -23.58
CA PRO A 36 5.55 -13.96 -22.90
C PRO A 36 5.39 -13.51 -21.45
N ILE A 37 4.35 -12.75 -21.13
CA ILE A 37 4.02 -12.28 -19.78
C ILE A 37 3.64 -13.48 -18.89
N GLN A 38 2.76 -14.34 -19.39
CA GLN A 38 2.29 -15.52 -18.64
C GLN A 38 3.41 -16.57 -18.47
N ASP A 39 4.18 -16.81 -19.51
CA ASP A 39 5.32 -17.76 -19.47
C ASP A 39 6.39 -17.28 -18.48
N THR A 40 6.66 -15.97 -18.43
CA THR A 40 7.61 -15.38 -17.48
C THR A 40 7.08 -15.49 -16.03
N ALA A 41 5.79 -15.23 -15.82
CA ALA A 41 5.15 -15.36 -14.50
C ALA A 41 5.20 -16.80 -13.99
N LEU A 42 4.92 -17.77 -14.86
CA LEU A 42 4.98 -19.19 -14.51
C LEU A 42 6.42 -19.65 -14.24
N LYS A 43 7.35 -19.31 -15.13
CA LYS A 43 8.73 -19.77 -15.08
C LYS A 43 9.48 -19.28 -13.84
N TYR A 44 9.40 -17.99 -13.51
CA TYR A 44 10.23 -17.38 -12.48
C TYR A 44 9.51 -17.20 -11.13
N PHE A 45 8.18 -17.15 -11.13
CA PHE A 45 7.41 -16.89 -9.92
C PHE A 45 6.43 -18.01 -9.56
N GLY A 46 6.33 -19.07 -10.41
CA GLY A 46 5.42 -20.20 -10.20
C GLY A 46 3.94 -19.81 -10.27
N ILE A 47 3.63 -18.69 -10.95
CA ILE A 47 2.26 -18.15 -11.03
C ILE A 47 1.63 -18.57 -12.34
N PRO A 48 0.63 -19.47 -12.31
CA PRO A 48 0.02 -20.02 -13.52
C PRO A 48 -0.98 -19.07 -14.19
N TYR A 49 -1.40 -18.01 -13.50
CA TYR A 49 -2.38 -17.06 -14.02
C TYR A 49 -2.03 -15.62 -13.65
N VAL A 50 -1.93 -14.77 -14.67
CA VAL A 50 -1.72 -13.33 -14.53
C VAL A 50 -3.07 -12.64 -14.79
N TYR A 51 -3.50 -11.78 -13.88
CA TYR A 51 -4.79 -11.09 -14.01
C TYR A 51 -4.78 -10.09 -15.18
N PRO A 52 -5.93 -9.87 -15.86
CA PRO A 52 -6.01 -8.96 -17.01
C PRO A 52 -5.44 -7.56 -16.73
N TRP A 53 -5.72 -6.99 -15.56
CA TRP A 53 -5.20 -5.68 -15.17
C TRP A 53 -3.67 -5.70 -14.92
N GLN A 54 -3.09 -6.83 -14.47
CA GLN A 54 -1.62 -6.98 -14.38
C GLN A 54 -1.00 -7.02 -15.77
N ILE A 55 -1.62 -7.76 -16.68
CA ILE A 55 -1.21 -7.83 -18.08
C ILE A 55 -1.22 -6.43 -18.69
N LEU A 56 -2.28 -5.65 -18.47
CA LEU A 56 -2.38 -4.28 -18.98
C LEU A 56 -1.24 -3.40 -18.49
N VAL A 57 -0.95 -3.42 -17.19
CA VAL A 57 0.17 -2.63 -16.62
C VAL A 57 1.51 -3.07 -17.20
N VAL A 58 1.74 -4.38 -17.32
CA VAL A 58 2.99 -4.93 -17.89
C VAL A 58 3.13 -4.54 -19.36
N ALA A 59 2.05 -4.69 -20.16
CA ALA A 59 2.04 -4.32 -21.58
C ALA A 59 2.34 -2.82 -21.74
N ASN A 60 1.69 -1.95 -20.99
CA ASN A 60 1.96 -0.51 -21.03
C ASN A 60 3.44 -0.17 -20.77
N ILE A 61 4.09 -0.86 -19.82
CA ILE A 61 5.51 -0.66 -19.53
C ILE A 61 6.39 -1.12 -20.71
N LEU A 62 6.07 -2.29 -21.29
CA LEU A 62 6.83 -2.85 -22.41
C LEU A 62 6.70 -1.98 -23.65
N ASP A 63 5.48 -1.53 -23.97
CA ASP A 63 5.20 -0.67 -25.11
C ASP A 63 5.91 0.68 -24.98
N ALA A 64 5.81 1.33 -23.82
CA ALA A 64 6.48 2.60 -23.56
C ALA A 64 8.01 2.46 -23.67
N ALA A 65 8.60 1.37 -23.16
CA ALA A 65 10.02 1.13 -23.28
C ALA A 65 10.45 0.88 -24.74
N ALA A 66 9.67 0.11 -25.50
CA ALA A 66 9.94 -0.16 -26.92
C ALA A 66 9.87 1.10 -27.78
N GLN A 67 8.92 1.99 -27.52
CA GLN A 67 8.83 3.29 -28.21
C GLN A 67 10.01 4.19 -27.90
N ASN A 68 10.43 4.27 -26.64
CA ASN A 68 11.59 5.05 -26.22
C ASN A 68 12.90 4.55 -26.85
N GLU A 69 13.04 3.23 -27.08
CA GLU A 69 14.20 2.66 -27.80
C GLU A 69 14.22 3.08 -29.28
N LYS A 70 13.07 3.04 -29.98
CA LYS A 70 12.96 3.44 -31.40
C LYS A 70 13.38 4.89 -31.59
N ASN A 71 12.87 5.79 -30.76
CA ASN A 71 13.18 7.23 -30.85
C ASN A 71 14.65 7.55 -30.55
N SER A 72 15.33 6.72 -29.75
CA SER A 72 16.75 6.88 -29.48
C SER A 72 17.66 6.44 -30.66
N SER A 73 17.17 5.53 -31.52
CA SER A 73 17.90 5.07 -32.71
C SER A 73 17.77 6.01 -33.94
N ASP A 74 16.67 6.76 -34.06
CA ASP A 74 16.42 7.64 -35.19
C ASP A 74 17.14 9.02 -35.10
N THR A 75 17.63 9.40 -33.93
CA THR A 75 18.41 10.65 -33.76
C THR A 75 19.83 10.58 -34.33
N GLY A 76 20.25 9.43 -34.85
CA GLY A 76 21.59 9.20 -35.44
C GLY A 76 21.73 9.45 -36.94
N SER A 77 20.65 9.68 -37.69
CA SER A 77 20.70 9.90 -39.15
C SER A 77 19.75 11.00 -39.59
N LYS A 78 20.11 12.27 -39.36
CA LYS A 78 19.51 13.38 -40.07
C LYS A 78 20.34 13.70 -41.32
N SER A 79 19.91 13.15 -42.46
CA SER A 79 20.13 13.75 -43.77
C SER A 79 18.81 14.37 -44.21
N THR A 80 18.89 15.65 -44.49
CA THR A 80 17.94 16.58 -45.10
C THR A 80 16.97 15.96 -46.14
N GLU A 81 15.75 16.51 -46.11
CA GLU A 81 14.74 16.68 -47.16
C GLU A 81 13.49 15.78 -47.04
N ASP A 82 12.39 16.49 -46.78
CA ASP A 82 10.98 16.25 -47.15
C ASP A 82 10.36 14.87 -46.87
N SER A 83 9.80 14.76 -45.67
CA SER A 83 8.48 14.17 -45.48
C SER A 83 7.91 14.61 -44.13
N GLU A 84 6.78 15.29 -44.15
CA GLU A 84 5.85 15.43 -43.05
C GLU A 84 5.32 14.02 -42.66
N GLU A 85 6.17 13.17 -42.10
CA GLU A 85 5.76 12.02 -41.30
C GLU A 85 5.93 12.41 -39.83
N ILE A 86 4.81 12.78 -39.29
CA ILE A 86 4.46 13.05 -37.93
C ILE A 86 5.29 12.16 -37.01
N ASP A 87 6.06 12.80 -36.13
CA ASP A 87 6.64 12.20 -34.94
C ASP A 87 5.53 11.52 -34.15
N ASP A 88 5.24 10.27 -34.47
CA ASP A 88 4.19 9.47 -33.86
C ASP A 88 4.55 9.18 -32.42
N ILE A 89 4.21 10.15 -31.58
CA ILE A 89 3.51 9.98 -30.31
C ILE A 89 4.38 9.41 -29.20
N ILE A 90 5.24 10.24 -28.67
CA ILE A 90 5.79 10.11 -27.31
C ILE A 90 4.74 10.54 -26.28
N PHE A 91 3.76 11.34 -26.70
CA PHE A 91 2.72 11.91 -25.88
C PHE A 91 1.36 11.38 -26.33
N ASP A 92 0.44 11.21 -25.39
CA ASP A 92 -0.97 11.03 -25.74
C ASP A 92 -1.60 12.39 -26.09
N GLU A 93 -2.91 12.38 -26.41
CA GLU A 93 -3.67 13.58 -26.78
C GLU A 93 -3.58 14.71 -25.74
N ASP A 94 -3.22 14.37 -24.49
CA ASP A 94 -3.14 15.28 -23.35
C ASP A 94 -1.73 15.79 -23.08
N GLY A 95 -0.75 15.42 -23.91
CA GLY A 95 0.64 15.84 -23.76
C GLY A 95 1.37 15.20 -22.58
N VAL A 96 0.95 13.99 -22.16
CA VAL A 96 1.64 13.19 -21.15
C VAL A 96 2.48 12.11 -21.80
N GLU A 97 3.75 11.99 -21.38
CA GLU A 97 4.62 10.91 -21.87
C GLU A 97 4.10 9.54 -21.46
N ARG A 98 3.85 8.65 -22.42
CA ARG A 98 3.34 7.29 -22.16
C ARG A 98 4.17 6.48 -21.18
N GLY A 99 5.44 6.77 -21.05
CA GLY A 99 6.34 6.11 -20.11
C GLY A 99 6.21 6.55 -18.66
N LYS A 100 5.38 7.56 -18.32
CA LYS A 100 5.24 8.10 -16.97
C LYS A 100 3.91 7.68 -16.36
N GLN A 101 3.93 6.69 -15.45
CA GLN A 101 2.72 6.09 -14.91
C GLN A 101 2.70 6.03 -13.38
N ILE A 102 1.53 6.28 -12.78
CA ILE A 102 1.23 5.99 -11.38
C ILE A 102 0.19 4.88 -11.35
N VAL A 103 0.54 3.74 -10.76
CA VAL A 103 -0.29 2.53 -10.73
C VAL A 103 -0.82 2.30 -9.31
N LEU A 104 -2.14 2.43 -9.15
CA LEU A 104 -2.85 2.16 -7.90
C LEU A 104 -3.42 0.75 -7.91
N LEU A 105 -2.84 -0.11 -7.11
CA LEU A 105 -3.28 -1.50 -6.95
C LEU A 105 -3.39 -1.84 -5.48
N PRO A 106 -4.50 -2.44 -5.02
CA PRO A 106 -4.70 -2.77 -3.62
C PRO A 106 -3.60 -3.70 -3.09
N THR A 107 -3.44 -3.69 -1.77
CA THR A 107 -2.50 -4.61 -1.10
C THR A 107 -2.90 -6.06 -1.39
N GLY A 108 -1.94 -6.89 -1.76
CA GLY A 108 -2.20 -8.29 -2.12
C GLY A 108 -2.60 -8.51 -3.59
N ALA A 109 -2.77 -7.45 -4.38
CA ALA A 109 -3.07 -7.57 -5.81
C ALA A 109 -1.87 -8.02 -6.67
N GLY A 110 -0.71 -8.28 -6.09
CA GLY A 110 0.47 -8.74 -6.83
C GLY A 110 1.20 -7.62 -7.58
N LYS A 111 1.27 -6.40 -7.02
CA LYS A 111 2.01 -5.26 -7.59
C LYS A 111 3.41 -5.61 -8.07
N SER A 112 4.13 -6.44 -7.28
CA SER A 112 5.51 -6.81 -7.61
C SER A 112 5.64 -7.49 -8.97
N LEU A 113 4.65 -8.28 -9.39
CA LEU A 113 4.66 -8.90 -10.72
C LEU A 113 4.59 -7.87 -11.84
N CYS A 114 3.86 -6.77 -11.64
CA CYS A 114 3.67 -5.74 -12.64
C CYS A 114 4.97 -5.01 -13.03
N PHE A 115 6.00 -5.03 -12.17
CA PHE A 115 7.32 -4.48 -12.50
C PHE A 115 8.42 -5.54 -12.63
N LEU A 116 8.29 -6.71 -12.02
CA LEU A 116 9.28 -7.78 -12.15
C LEU A 116 9.19 -8.51 -13.50
N ILE A 117 7.97 -8.73 -14.01
CA ILE A 117 7.80 -9.36 -15.32
C ILE A 117 8.40 -8.49 -16.43
N PRO A 118 8.07 -7.18 -16.57
CA PRO A 118 8.71 -6.36 -17.59
C PRO A 118 10.22 -6.24 -17.37
N ALA A 119 10.71 -6.21 -16.12
CA ALA A 119 12.14 -6.18 -15.84
C ALA A 119 12.91 -7.38 -16.44
N LEU A 120 12.26 -8.54 -16.54
CA LEU A 120 12.86 -9.74 -17.15
C LEU A 120 12.72 -9.77 -18.68
N LEU A 121 11.68 -9.10 -19.22
CA LEU A 121 11.40 -9.08 -20.66
C LEU A 121 12.11 -7.95 -21.40
N LEU A 122 12.41 -6.83 -20.74
CA LEU A 122 13.10 -5.68 -21.33
C LEU A 122 14.54 -6.01 -21.72
N LYS A 123 15.06 -5.30 -22.72
CA LYS A 123 16.45 -5.49 -23.21
C LYS A 123 17.46 -5.02 -22.17
N GLY A 124 17.32 -3.80 -21.67
CA GLY A 124 18.17 -3.25 -20.61
C GLY A 124 17.67 -3.59 -19.20
N PRO A 125 18.46 -3.29 -18.17
CA PRO A 125 18.09 -3.54 -16.79
C PRO A 125 16.95 -2.62 -16.30
N SER A 126 16.23 -3.07 -15.29
CA SER A 126 15.25 -2.28 -14.56
C SER A 126 15.77 -1.93 -13.17
N LEU A 127 15.67 -0.66 -12.80
CA LEU A 127 15.95 -0.19 -11.43
C LEU A 127 14.65 -0.19 -10.62
N ILE A 128 14.65 -0.90 -9.48
CA ILE A 128 13.49 -0.98 -8.60
C ILE A 128 13.86 -0.34 -7.26
N ILE A 129 13.09 0.66 -6.87
CA ILE A 129 13.29 1.42 -5.63
C ILE A 129 12.30 0.93 -4.57
N TYR A 130 12.85 0.46 -3.45
CA TYR A 130 12.07 0.05 -2.28
C TYR A 130 12.24 1.03 -1.12
N PRO A 131 11.15 1.31 -0.37
CA PRO A 131 11.21 2.24 0.76
C PRO A 131 12.05 1.71 1.94
N LEU A 132 12.10 0.40 2.10
CA LEU A 132 12.74 -0.22 3.25
C LEU A 132 13.67 -1.34 2.84
N ILE A 133 14.82 -1.43 3.53
CA ILE A 133 15.79 -2.52 3.34
C ILE A 133 15.15 -3.89 3.64
N ALA A 134 14.24 -3.96 4.62
CA ALA A 134 13.53 -5.21 4.93
C ALA A 134 12.69 -5.72 3.75
N LEU A 135 11.96 -4.82 3.06
CA LEU A 135 11.22 -5.16 1.84
C LEU A 135 12.14 -5.62 0.73
N MET A 136 13.22 -4.88 0.52
CA MET A 136 14.22 -5.20 -0.50
C MET A 136 14.84 -6.58 -0.25
N ASN A 137 15.17 -6.92 0.99
CA ASN A 137 15.72 -8.23 1.36
C ASN A 137 14.71 -9.37 1.15
N ASP A 138 13.42 -9.17 1.44
CA ASP A 138 12.39 -10.18 1.18
C ASP A 138 12.21 -10.40 -0.33
N GLN A 139 12.19 -9.34 -1.12
CA GLN A 139 12.13 -9.45 -2.58
C GLN A 139 13.40 -10.10 -3.17
N GLU A 140 14.58 -9.74 -2.69
CA GLU A 140 15.84 -10.40 -3.05
C GLU A 140 15.75 -11.92 -2.84
N ARG A 141 15.31 -12.34 -1.65
CA ARG A 141 15.14 -13.76 -1.32
C ARG A 141 14.21 -14.47 -2.30
N ARG A 142 13.02 -13.90 -2.53
CA ARG A 142 12.03 -14.48 -3.47
C ARG A 142 12.53 -14.55 -4.90
N MET A 143 13.28 -13.57 -5.36
CA MET A 143 13.90 -13.58 -6.69
C MET A 143 14.92 -14.70 -6.80
N ARG A 144 15.79 -14.89 -5.79
CA ARG A 144 16.78 -15.97 -5.77
C ARG A 144 16.13 -17.35 -5.71
N GLU A 145 15.05 -17.52 -4.96
CA GLU A 145 14.23 -18.73 -4.95
C GLU A 145 13.65 -19.04 -6.34
N GLY A 146 13.33 -18.01 -7.13
CA GLY A 146 12.90 -18.11 -8.54
C GLY A 146 14.05 -18.21 -9.55
N GLY A 147 15.31 -18.30 -9.11
CA GLY A 147 16.48 -18.37 -9.99
C GLY A 147 16.88 -17.04 -10.63
N ILE A 148 16.46 -15.92 -10.05
CA ILE A 148 16.81 -14.57 -10.50
C ILE A 148 17.88 -14.01 -9.54
N GLU A 149 19.03 -13.59 -10.09
CA GLU A 149 20.09 -12.94 -9.32
C GLU A 149 20.02 -11.41 -9.53
N PRO A 150 19.43 -10.65 -8.57
CA PRO A 150 19.38 -9.20 -8.66
C PRO A 150 20.70 -8.57 -8.24
N VAL A 151 21.04 -7.45 -8.84
CA VAL A 151 22.08 -6.52 -8.37
C VAL A 151 21.49 -5.64 -7.27
N ILE A 152 22.23 -5.44 -6.18
CA ILE A 152 21.71 -4.76 -5.01
C ILE A 152 22.66 -3.63 -4.58
N PHE A 153 22.10 -2.43 -4.45
CA PHE A 153 22.82 -1.28 -3.90
C PHE A 153 22.18 -0.85 -2.56
N ARG A 154 22.99 -0.82 -1.51
CA ARG A 154 22.62 -0.37 -0.16
C ARG A 154 23.76 0.37 0.52
N GLY A 155 23.44 1.22 1.50
CA GLY A 155 24.42 2.15 2.09
C GLY A 155 25.60 1.53 2.81
N SER A 156 25.45 0.31 3.35
CA SER A 156 26.46 -0.37 4.17
C SER A 156 27.44 -1.27 3.38
N GLN A 157 27.44 -1.19 2.04
CA GLN A 157 28.30 -2.03 1.21
C GLN A 157 29.72 -1.52 1.14
N SER A 158 30.70 -2.45 1.18
CA SER A 158 32.09 -2.13 0.93
C SER A 158 32.33 -1.76 -0.54
N PRO A 159 33.45 -1.09 -0.87
CA PRO A 159 33.81 -0.81 -2.26
C PRO A 159 33.90 -2.09 -3.11
N GLU A 160 34.46 -3.16 -2.58
CA GLU A 160 34.61 -4.45 -3.27
C GLU A 160 33.25 -5.12 -3.54
N GLU A 161 32.32 -4.99 -2.60
CA GLU A 161 30.95 -5.47 -2.80
C GLU A 161 30.24 -4.67 -3.90
N ARG A 162 30.42 -3.37 -3.95
CA ARG A 162 29.87 -2.51 -5.02
C ARG A 162 30.45 -2.88 -6.39
N GLU A 163 31.76 -3.10 -6.48
CA GLU A 163 32.39 -3.52 -7.73
C GLU A 163 31.83 -4.85 -8.22
N ARG A 164 31.61 -5.82 -7.32
CA ARG A 164 30.95 -7.10 -7.68
C ARG A 164 29.54 -6.89 -8.24
N GLN A 165 28.77 -5.93 -7.66
CA GLN A 165 27.43 -5.61 -8.16
C GLN A 165 27.49 -4.99 -9.58
N PHE A 166 28.44 -4.10 -9.83
CA PHE A 166 28.61 -3.51 -11.16
C PHE A 166 29.10 -4.55 -12.19
N ALA A 167 30.02 -5.42 -11.81
CA ALA A 167 30.45 -6.51 -12.69
C ALA A 167 29.27 -7.45 -13.04
N ALA A 168 28.36 -7.74 -12.10
CA ALA A 168 27.17 -8.53 -12.39
C ALA A 168 26.22 -7.79 -13.37
N LEU A 169 26.10 -6.47 -13.23
CA LEU A 169 25.29 -5.64 -14.13
C LEU A 169 25.88 -5.64 -15.56
N GLU A 170 27.19 -5.49 -15.69
CA GLU A 170 27.92 -5.55 -16.96
C GLU A 170 27.81 -6.95 -17.60
N ASN A 171 27.69 -8.00 -16.80
CA ASN A 171 27.43 -9.38 -17.24
C ASN A 171 25.95 -9.67 -17.55
N GLY A 172 25.09 -8.65 -17.60
CA GLY A 172 23.72 -8.76 -18.09
C GLY A 172 22.64 -9.01 -17.01
N ALA A 173 22.91 -8.70 -15.74
CA ALA A 173 21.87 -8.73 -14.72
C ALA A 173 20.73 -7.78 -15.08
N LYS A 174 19.49 -8.27 -14.98
CA LYS A 174 18.28 -7.60 -15.44
C LYS A 174 17.62 -6.71 -14.38
N ILE A 175 17.87 -6.97 -13.12
CA ILE A 175 17.16 -6.31 -12.01
C ILE A 175 18.18 -5.67 -11.08
N ILE A 176 17.97 -4.38 -10.81
CA ILE A 176 18.74 -3.59 -9.86
C ILE A 176 17.79 -3.20 -8.72
N LEU A 177 18.14 -3.54 -7.49
CA LEU A 177 17.40 -3.14 -6.30
C LEU A 177 18.16 -2.04 -5.57
N ALA A 178 17.48 -0.98 -5.19
CA ALA A 178 18.06 0.13 -4.42
C ALA A 178 17.03 0.72 -3.45
N ASN A 179 17.54 1.42 -2.44
CA ASN A 179 16.72 2.30 -1.60
C ASN A 179 17.07 3.77 -1.91
N PRO A 180 16.18 4.73 -1.63
CA PRO A 180 16.42 6.14 -1.96
C PRO A 180 17.69 6.73 -1.35
N GLU A 181 18.09 6.25 -0.17
CA GLU A 181 19.26 6.74 0.55
C GLU A 181 20.57 6.43 -0.18
N VAL A 182 20.72 5.23 -0.76
CA VAL A 182 21.94 4.88 -1.48
C VAL A 182 22.08 5.66 -2.79
N LEU A 183 20.96 6.04 -3.39
CA LEU A 183 20.91 6.84 -4.62
C LEU A 183 21.31 8.33 -4.40
N GLN A 184 21.61 8.75 -3.17
CA GLN A 184 22.23 10.06 -2.90
C GLN A 184 23.72 10.10 -3.29
N SER A 185 24.34 8.95 -3.57
CA SER A 185 25.74 8.85 -3.96
C SER A 185 25.92 9.26 -5.42
N GLU A 186 26.56 10.40 -5.66
CA GLU A 186 26.81 10.91 -7.01
C GLU A 186 27.64 9.94 -7.86
N SER A 187 28.65 9.28 -7.26
CA SER A 187 29.48 8.29 -7.95
C SER A 187 28.66 7.04 -8.36
N LEU A 188 27.67 6.64 -7.56
CA LEU A 188 26.77 5.56 -7.92
C LEU A 188 25.86 5.96 -9.09
N ILE A 189 25.27 7.16 -9.04
CA ILE A 189 24.39 7.68 -10.10
C ILE A 189 25.15 7.78 -11.43
N GLN A 190 26.37 8.32 -11.44
CA GLN A 190 27.19 8.42 -12.66
C GLN A 190 27.48 7.05 -13.30
N ARG A 191 27.66 6.02 -12.50
CA ARG A 191 27.85 4.64 -12.99
C ARG A 191 26.55 4.02 -13.49
N LEU A 192 25.44 4.19 -12.73
CA LEU A 192 24.13 3.69 -13.14
C LEU A 192 23.63 4.36 -14.42
N ALA A 193 23.93 5.63 -14.65
CA ALA A 193 23.59 6.33 -15.90
C ALA A 193 24.20 5.69 -17.15
N LYS A 194 25.33 4.96 -17.00
CA LYS A 194 25.98 4.23 -18.09
C LYS A 194 25.36 2.85 -18.35
N ALA A 195 24.51 2.36 -17.46
CA ALA A 195 23.93 1.03 -17.54
C ALA A 195 22.73 0.91 -18.49
N ASN A 196 22.32 2.01 -19.16
CA ASN A 196 21.16 2.05 -20.08
C ASN A 196 19.91 1.41 -19.46
N ILE A 197 19.50 1.94 -18.30
CA ILE A 197 18.33 1.44 -17.57
C ILE A 197 17.07 1.68 -18.39
N SER A 198 16.38 0.60 -18.76
CA SER A 198 15.17 0.65 -19.61
C SER A 198 13.91 1.01 -18.83
N HIS A 199 13.85 0.73 -17.54
CA HIS A 199 12.68 0.98 -16.72
C HIS A 199 13.06 1.30 -15.28
N LEU A 200 12.34 2.23 -14.67
CA LEU A 200 12.39 2.52 -13.24
C LEU A 200 11.03 2.21 -12.61
N ALA A 201 11.04 1.34 -11.61
CA ALA A 201 9.88 1.10 -10.75
C ALA A 201 10.12 1.69 -9.35
N ILE A 202 9.13 2.39 -8.81
CA ILE A 202 9.15 2.91 -7.44
C ILE A 202 8.02 2.25 -6.68
N ASP A 203 8.35 1.36 -5.76
CA ASP A 203 7.35 0.71 -4.91
C ASP A 203 6.98 1.60 -3.72
N GLU A 204 5.72 1.48 -3.26
CA GLU A 204 5.12 2.28 -2.19
C GLU A 204 5.34 3.80 -2.38
N ALA A 205 5.04 4.29 -3.58
CA ALA A 205 5.30 5.67 -3.99
C ALA A 205 4.58 6.73 -3.12
N HIS A 206 3.54 6.36 -2.35
CA HIS A 206 2.91 7.24 -1.36
C HIS A 206 3.89 7.77 -0.31
N CYS A 207 5.00 7.06 -0.08
CA CYS A 207 6.08 7.50 0.82
C CYS A 207 6.67 8.86 0.41
N VAL A 208 6.57 9.26 -0.86
CA VAL A 208 6.97 10.60 -1.33
C VAL A 208 6.18 11.70 -0.61
N SER A 209 4.88 11.47 -0.37
CA SER A 209 4.00 12.43 0.30
C SER A 209 3.98 12.29 1.82
N GLU A 210 3.99 11.04 2.34
CA GLU A 210 3.80 10.79 3.78
C GLU A 210 5.09 10.93 4.59
N TRP A 211 6.24 10.60 3.98
CA TRP A 211 7.52 10.56 4.66
C TRP A 211 8.53 11.62 4.19
N GLY A 212 8.28 12.24 3.03
CA GLY A 212 9.25 13.13 2.38
C GLY A 212 9.60 14.35 3.21
N ASP A 213 8.61 15.01 3.78
CA ASP A 213 8.82 16.31 4.43
C ASP A 213 9.43 16.21 5.83
N SER A 214 9.19 15.11 6.56
CA SER A 214 9.62 15.01 7.96
C SER A 214 10.42 13.75 8.32
N PHE A 215 10.31 12.68 7.56
CA PHE A 215 10.91 11.39 7.94
C PHE A 215 11.97 10.87 6.96
N ARG A 216 11.81 11.08 5.63
CA ARG A 216 12.75 10.61 4.61
C ARG A 216 12.93 11.59 3.45
N PRO A 217 13.75 12.65 3.61
CA PRO A 217 14.00 13.64 2.55
C PRO A 217 14.55 13.05 1.26
N SER A 218 15.17 11.86 1.30
CA SER A 218 15.69 11.15 0.13
C SER A 218 14.64 10.82 -0.93
N TYR A 219 13.36 10.73 -0.56
CA TYR A 219 12.28 10.56 -1.54
C TYR A 219 12.04 11.80 -2.40
N LEU A 220 12.19 12.99 -1.82
CA LEU A 220 11.98 14.25 -2.54
C LEU A 220 13.03 14.49 -3.62
N THR A 221 14.19 13.86 -3.50
CA THR A 221 15.29 13.99 -4.47
C THR A 221 15.17 13.02 -5.65
N LEU A 222 14.25 12.05 -5.59
CA LEU A 222 14.11 11.02 -6.63
C LEU A 222 13.83 11.62 -8.01
N GLY A 223 13.03 12.68 -8.11
CA GLY A 223 12.79 13.36 -9.38
C GLY A 223 14.08 13.90 -10.02
N ALA A 224 14.99 14.49 -9.24
CA ALA A 224 16.28 14.94 -9.71
C ALA A 224 17.20 13.76 -10.11
N ILE A 225 17.15 12.65 -9.38
CA ILE A 225 17.89 11.43 -9.68
C ILE A 225 17.40 10.80 -10.99
N ILE A 226 16.09 10.73 -11.21
CA ILE A 226 15.46 10.25 -12.45
C ILE A 226 16.00 11.03 -13.65
N LYS A 227 16.06 12.35 -13.55
CA LYS A 227 16.61 13.22 -14.62
C LYS A 227 18.09 12.92 -14.89
N LYS A 228 18.90 12.75 -13.84
CA LYS A 228 20.33 12.42 -13.98
C LYS A 228 20.56 11.05 -14.63
N LEU A 229 19.68 10.08 -14.33
CA LEU A 229 19.72 8.73 -14.93
C LEU A 229 19.15 8.71 -16.37
N ASN A 230 18.47 9.77 -16.79
CA ASN A 230 17.82 9.90 -18.10
C ASN A 230 16.89 8.73 -18.45
N ILE A 231 16.16 8.22 -17.43
CA ILE A 231 15.20 7.13 -17.61
C ILE A 231 13.88 7.70 -18.10
N LYS A 232 13.34 7.13 -19.18
CA LYS A 232 12.11 7.59 -19.84
C LYS A 232 10.88 6.78 -19.40
N THR A 233 11.05 5.49 -19.14
CA THR A 233 9.95 4.62 -18.69
C THR A 233 9.98 4.49 -17.17
N ILE A 234 8.99 5.08 -16.49
CA ILE A 234 8.96 5.18 -15.04
C ILE A 234 7.56 4.82 -14.56
N THR A 235 7.49 3.89 -13.61
CA THR A 235 6.21 3.47 -13.01
C THR A 235 6.29 3.57 -11.50
N ALA A 236 5.41 4.37 -10.91
CA ALA A 236 5.26 4.53 -9.48
C ALA A 236 4.09 3.67 -8.99
N PHE A 237 4.33 2.74 -8.07
CA PHE A 237 3.33 1.83 -7.54
C PHE A 237 2.92 2.22 -6.13
N THR A 238 1.61 2.22 -5.88
CA THR A 238 1.07 2.39 -4.52
C THR A 238 -0.20 1.57 -4.32
N ALA A 239 -0.47 1.20 -3.06
CA ALA A 239 -1.70 0.47 -2.74
C ALA A 239 -2.88 1.40 -2.52
N THR A 240 -2.62 2.57 -1.98
CA THR A 240 -3.63 3.56 -1.59
C THR A 240 -3.06 4.96 -1.79
N ALA A 241 -3.83 5.86 -2.36
CA ALA A 241 -3.47 7.26 -2.44
C ALA A 241 -4.72 8.12 -2.62
N SER A 242 -4.87 9.14 -1.78
CA SER A 242 -5.83 10.22 -2.00
C SER A 242 -5.36 11.11 -3.16
N GLN A 243 -6.24 11.95 -3.68
CA GLN A 243 -5.90 12.87 -4.77
C GLN A 243 -4.68 13.74 -4.43
N SER A 244 -4.60 14.23 -3.18
CA SER A 244 -3.45 15.05 -2.74
C SER A 244 -2.12 14.27 -2.74
N VAL A 245 -2.16 12.97 -2.42
CA VAL A 245 -0.96 12.09 -2.50
C VAL A 245 -0.57 11.86 -3.96
N LEU A 246 -1.55 11.60 -4.83
CA LEU A 246 -1.28 11.41 -6.27
C LEU A 246 -0.68 12.67 -6.89
N SER A 247 -1.26 13.84 -6.62
CA SER A 247 -0.71 15.12 -7.07
C SER A 247 0.73 15.30 -6.60
N ARG A 248 1.01 15.03 -5.32
CA ARG A 248 2.37 15.16 -4.78
C ARG A 248 3.36 14.17 -5.40
N VAL A 249 2.94 12.93 -5.63
CA VAL A 249 3.75 11.92 -6.35
C VAL A 249 4.02 12.37 -7.78
N ALA A 250 3.00 12.87 -8.48
CA ALA A 250 3.14 13.40 -9.85
C ALA A 250 4.10 14.60 -9.90
N GLU A 251 3.97 15.56 -8.98
CA GLU A 251 4.87 16.72 -8.89
C GLU A 251 6.32 16.30 -8.69
N VAL A 252 6.59 15.45 -7.72
CA VAL A 252 7.97 15.10 -7.33
C VAL A 252 8.63 14.19 -8.34
N LEU A 253 7.92 13.19 -8.87
CA LEU A 253 8.51 12.16 -9.74
C LEU A 253 8.36 12.48 -11.24
N PHE A 254 7.31 13.20 -11.63
CA PHE A 254 6.88 13.33 -13.02
C PHE A 254 6.63 14.79 -13.47
N GLU A 255 7.08 15.78 -12.70
CA GLU A 255 6.88 17.20 -13.01
C GLU A 255 5.39 17.60 -13.17
N GLY A 256 4.51 16.91 -12.42
CA GLY A 256 3.07 17.15 -12.42
C GLY A 256 2.28 16.39 -13.48
N LYS A 257 2.94 15.63 -14.38
CA LYS A 257 2.27 14.94 -15.49
C LYS A 257 2.55 13.44 -15.45
N ALA A 258 1.52 12.63 -15.19
CA ALA A 258 1.61 11.18 -15.20
C ALA A 258 0.26 10.55 -15.57
N HIS A 259 0.29 9.40 -16.25
CA HIS A 259 -0.89 8.56 -16.43
C HIS A 259 -1.24 7.86 -15.12
N ILE A 260 -2.51 7.81 -14.78
CA ILE A 260 -2.98 7.12 -13.58
C ILE A 260 -3.72 5.85 -14.00
N VAL A 261 -3.15 4.70 -13.66
CA VAL A 261 -3.78 3.40 -13.84
C VAL A 261 -4.35 2.95 -12.50
N ARG A 262 -5.66 2.79 -12.42
CA ARG A 262 -6.36 2.34 -11.20
C ARG A 262 -7.01 0.99 -11.44
N SER A 263 -6.87 0.06 -10.48
CA SER A 263 -7.81 -1.04 -10.36
C SER A 263 -8.88 -0.69 -9.32
N GLU A 264 -9.96 -1.47 -9.24
CA GLU A 264 -10.95 -1.33 -8.18
C GLU A 264 -10.27 -1.26 -6.81
N SER A 265 -10.38 -0.11 -6.15
CA SER A 265 -9.77 0.14 -4.82
C SER A 265 -10.50 -0.60 -3.70
N ASP A 266 -11.68 -1.15 -4.01
CA ASP A 266 -12.54 -1.82 -3.04
C ASP A 266 -12.15 -3.29 -2.81
N ARG A 267 -11.88 -3.63 -1.57
CA ARG A 267 -11.70 -5.01 -1.09
C ARG A 267 -13.02 -5.54 -0.55
N LYS A 268 -13.89 -6.07 -1.45
CA LYS A 268 -15.25 -6.55 -1.11
C LYS A 268 -15.28 -7.59 0.00
N ASN A 269 -14.19 -8.32 0.21
CA ASN A 269 -14.08 -9.34 1.25
C ASN A 269 -13.64 -8.79 2.63
N ILE A 270 -13.40 -7.48 2.77
CA ILE A 270 -13.12 -6.85 4.08
C ILE A 270 -14.39 -6.19 4.59
N LEU A 271 -14.79 -6.56 5.78
CA LEU A 271 -15.95 -6.02 6.50
C LEU A 271 -15.46 -4.99 7.52
N TYR A 272 -16.00 -3.77 7.49
CA TYR A 272 -15.50 -2.65 8.31
C TYR A 272 -16.41 -2.37 9.50
N TYR A 273 -15.82 -2.39 10.70
CA TYR A 273 -16.51 -2.16 11.96
C TYR A 273 -15.82 -1.10 12.79
N VAL A 274 -16.61 -0.31 13.53
CA VAL A 274 -16.11 0.62 14.55
C VAL A 274 -16.71 0.21 15.88
N LYS A 275 -15.86 -0.17 16.83
CA LYS A 275 -16.26 -0.48 18.21
C LYS A 275 -15.94 0.71 19.10
N ARG A 276 -16.95 1.44 19.53
CA ARG A 276 -16.79 2.52 20.51
C ARG A 276 -16.44 1.94 21.86
N CYS A 277 -15.48 2.52 22.56
CA CYS A 277 -15.00 2.03 23.84
C CYS A 277 -14.28 3.14 24.63
N VAL A 278 -14.38 3.08 25.95
CA VAL A 278 -13.57 3.92 26.86
C VAL A 278 -12.26 3.23 27.22
N ALA A 279 -12.30 1.93 27.50
CA ALA A 279 -11.16 1.12 27.90
C ALA A 279 -10.67 0.25 26.76
N LYS A 280 -9.79 0.80 25.88
CA LYS A 280 -9.31 0.13 24.67
C LYS A 280 -8.66 -1.25 24.93
N GLN A 281 -7.91 -1.41 26.02
CA GLN A 281 -7.28 -2.70 26.37
C GLN A 281 -8.33 -3.78 26.66
N LYS A 282 -9.40 -3.43 27.39
CA LYS A 282 -10.53 -4.31 27.65
C LYS A 282 -11.26 -4.63 26.34
N ALA A 283 -11.57 -3.63 25.54
CA ALA A 283 -12.23 -3.82 24.25
C ALA A 283 -11.41 -4.70 23.28
N ALA A 284 -10.07 -4.57 23.29
CA ALA A 284 -9.19 -5.42 22.51
C ALA A 284 -9.22 -6.88 22.98
N LEU A 285 -9.23 -7.12 24.30
CA LEU A 285 -9.35 -8.47 24.87
C LEU A 285 -10.71 -9.08 24.50
N GLU A 286 -11.81 -8.38 24.72
CA GLU A 286 -13.16 -8.83 24.35
C GLU A 286 -13.26 -9.17 22.85
N SER A 287 -12.73 -8.30 22.00
CA SER A 287 -12.69 -8.55 20.57
C SER A 287 -11.81 -9.77 20.24
N ALA A 288 -10.64 -9.90 20.88
CA ALA A 288 -9.78 -11.05 20.68
C ALA A 288 -10.43 -12.38 21.17
N ILE A 289 -11.35 -12.36 22.11
CA ILE A 289 -12.10 -13.55 22.54
C ILE A 289 -13.12 -13.97 21.47
N VAL A 290 -13.86 -13.03 20.92
CA VAL A 290 -15.01 -13.29 20.05
C VAL A 290 -14.60 -13.48 18.59
N GLU A 291 -13.62 -12.70 18.11
CA GLU A 291 -13.30 -12.64 16.68
C GLU A 291 -12.46 -13.84 16.21
N GLN A 292 -12.57 -14.11 14.90
CA GLN A 292 -11.85 -15.21 14.26
C GLN A 292 -10.33 -14.92 14.18
N LYS A 293 -9.54 -16.00 14.28
CA LYS A 293 -8.08 -15.98 14.12
C LYS A 293 -7.68 -16.64 12.79
N PRO A 294 -6.46 -16.36 12.31
CA PRO A 294 -5.40 -15.51 12.85
C PRO A 294 -5.81 -14.03 12.93
N LEU A 295 -5.37 -13.36 14.01
CA LEU A 295 -5.78 -12.00 14.32
C LEU A 295 -4.55 -11.10 14.52
N ILE A 296 -4.61 -9.86 13.98
CA ILE A 296 -3.60 -8.83 14.23
C ILE A 296 -4.25 -7.67 15.00
N ILE A 297 -3.53 -7.15 16.00
CA ILE A 297 -3.88 -5.92 16.71
C ILE A 297 -2.81 -4.87 16.43
N PHE A 298 -3.15 -3.84 15.66
CA PHE A 298 -2.27 -2.72 15.41
C PHE A 298 -2.29 -1.71 16.55
N CYS A 299 -1.10 -1.32 16.98
CA CYS A 299 -0.85 -0.39 18.08
C CYS A 299 0.03 0.76 17.57
N SER A 300 -0.22 1.97 18.06
CA SER A 300 0.51 3.17 17.64
C SER A 300 1.99 3.21 18.06
N THR A 301 2.36 2.49 19.14
CA THR A 301 3.72 2.50 19.67
C THR A 301 4.21 1.10 20.06
N ARG A 302 5.55 0.93 20.11
CA ARG A 302 6.21 -0.32 20.53
C ARG A 302 5.75 -0.76 21.92
N ASN A 303 5.78 0.15 22.88
CA ASN A 303 5.38 -0.10 24.26
C ASN A 303 3.91 -0.55 24.37
N ARG A 304 3.02 0.04 23.55
CA ARG A 304 1.61 -0.39 23.51
C ARG A 304 1.45 -1.78 22.92
N ALA A 305 2.20 -2.12 21.88
CA ALA A 305 2.16 -3.47 21.29
C ALA A 305 2.63 -4.52 22.32
N GLU A 306 3.73 -4.28 23.02
CA GLU A 306 4.21 -5.17 24.08
C GLU A 306 3.23 -5.29 25.25
N LYS A 307 2.70 -4.16 25.73
CA LYS A 307 1.74 -4.14 26.84
C LYS A 307 0.46 -4.87 26.48
N THR A 308 -0.06 -4.66 25.28
CA THR A 308 -1.27 -5.35 24.77
C THR A 308 -1.01 -6.85 24.68
N ALA A 309 0.13 -7.27 24.14
CA ALA A 309 0.49 -8.68 24.09
C ALA A 309 0.61 -9.30 25.47
N LYS A 310 1.26 -8.64 26.42
CA LYS A 310 1.37 -9.12 27.83
C LYS A 310 -0.01 -9.33 28.46
N ASN A 311 -0.93 -8.39 28.27
CA ASN A 311 -2.31 -8.53 28.78
C ASN A 311 -3.02 -9.73 28.16
N LEU A 312 -2.88 -9.94 26.85
CA LEU A 312 -3.51 -11.05 26.14
C LEU A 312 -2.85 -12.40 26.45
N ILE A 313 -1.54 -12.43 26.69
CA ILE A 313 -0.83 -13.64 27.14
C ILE A 313 -1.41 -14.18 28.45
N GLY A 314 -1.78 -13.29 29.38
CA GLY A 314 -2.43 -13.67 30.62
C GLY A 314 -3.75 -14.43 30.42
N PHE A 315 -4.40 -14.27 29.28
CA PHE A 315 -5.69 -14.89 28.96
C PHE A 315 -5.57 -16.07 27.99
N PHE A 316 -4.77 -15.93 26.92
CA PHE A 316 -4.66 -16.92 25.83
C PHE A 316 -3.43 -17.82 25.95
N GLY A 317 -2.48 -17.46 26.80
CA GLY A 317 -1.18 -18.13 26.93
C GLY A 317 -0.10 -17.61 25.95
N PRO A 318 1.20 -17.84 26.26
CA PRO A 318 2.33 -17.33 25.48
C PRO A 318 2.48 -18.01 24.11
N ASP A 319 1.90 -19.19 23.93
CA ASP A 319 1.95 -19.93 22.67
C ASP A 319 1.03 -19.35 21.58
N LYS A 320 0.01 -18.57 21.98
CA LYS A 320 -1.00 -17.99 21.08
C LYS A 320 -0.80 -16.50 20.83
N VAL A 321 -0.02 -15.81 21.64
CA VAL A 321 0.15 -14.36 21.55
C VAL A 321 1.60 -13.99 21.48
N LYS A 322 1.96 -13.15 20.50
CA LYS A 322 3.27 -12.49 20.41
C LYS A 322 3.13 -11.04 20.01
N PHE A 323 4.23 -10.29 20.10
CA PHE A 323 4.28 -8.92 19.60
C PHE A 323 5.37 -8.75 18.55
N TYR A 324 5.21 -7.69 17.71
CA TYR A 324 6.15 -7.37 16.63
C TYR A 324 6.27 -5.85 16.45
N HIS A 325 7.50 -5.34 16.43
CA HIS A 325 7.76 -3.93 16.14
C HIS A 325 9.20 -3.72 15.63
N ALA A 326 9.47 -2.54 15.10
CA ALA A 326 10.78 -2.21 14.50
C ALA A 326 11.98 -2.34 15.48
N GLY A 327 11.74 -2.23 16.79
CA GLY A 327 12.77 -2.33 17.82
C GLY A 327 13.24 -3.74 18.17
N LEU A 328 12.60 -4.79 17.68
CA LEU A 328 13.07 -6.18 17.84
C LEU A 328 14.35 -6.42 17.04
N ALA A 329 15.24 -7.25 17.57
CA ALA A 329 16.39 -7.75 16.82
C ALA A 329 15.94 -8.55 15.58
N LYS A 330 16.83 -8.72 14.63
CA LYS A 330 16.51 -9.42 13.37
C LYS A 330 16.07 -10.87 13.62
N GLU A 331 16.77 -11.55 14.49
CA GLU A 331 16.51 -12.94 14.88
C GLU A 331 15.16 -13.09 15.59
N GLU A 332 14.79 -12.11 16.43
CA GLU A 332 13.49 -12.07 17.10
C GLU A 332 12.35 -11.86 16.11
N LYS A 333 12.52 -10.97 15.12
CA LYS A 333 11.54 -10.74 14.05
C LYS A 333 11.31 -12.02 13.25
N GLU A 334 12.38 -12.67 12.80
CA GLU A 334 12.31 -13.93 12.06
C GLU A 334 11.65 -15.04 12.88
N ALA A 335 11.92 -15.12 14.19
CA ALA A 335 11.29 -16.09 15.08
C ALA A 335 9.78 -15.85 15.23
N VAL A 336 9.34 -14.57 15.33
CA VAL A 336 7.92 -14.23 15.41
C VAL A 336 7.23 -14.51 14.08
N GLU A 337 7.85 -14.20 12.96
CA GLU A 337 7.33 -14.49 11.62
C GLU A 337 7.17 -15.99 11.40
N LYS A 338 8.21 -16.80 11.63
CA LYS A 338 8.15 -18.27 11.55
C LYS A 338 7.08 -18.87 12.44
N TRP A 339 6.84 -18.27 13.61
CA TRP A 339 5.77 -18.70 14.52
C TRP A 339 4.39 -18.32 14.00
N PHE A 340 4.23 -17.09 13.43
CA PHE A 340 2.91 -16.58 13.04
C PHE A 340 2.39 -17.21 11.74
N PHE A 341 3.28 -17.45 10.76
CA PHE A 341 2.88 -17.92 9.43
C PHE A 341 2.06 -19.22 9.43
N PRO A 342 2.47 -20.32 10.11
CA PRO A 342 1.74 -21.58 10.05
C PRO A 342 0.52 -21.64 10.99
N LYS A 343 0.38 -20.69 11.93
CA LYS A 343 -0.65 -20.78 12.96
C LYS A 343 -1.98 -20.18 12.52
N SER A 344 -3.06 -20.96 12.75
CA SER A 344 -4.44 -20.55 12.47
C SER A 344 -5.15 -19.90 13.66
N ASP A 345 -4.60 -20.01 14.89
CA ASP A 345 -5.17 -19.47 16.13
C ASP A 345 -4.33 -18.36 16.78
N ALA A 346 -3.36 -17.82 16.03
CA ALA A 346 -2.43 -16.82 16.52
C ALA A 346 -3.04 -15.41 16.66
N ILE A 347 -2.59 -14.70 17.69
CA ILE A 347 -2.85 -13.27 17.92
C ILE A 347 -1.51 -12.54 17.91
N LEU A 348 -1.36 -11.56 17.02
CA LEU A 348 -0.16 -10.77 16.90
C LEU A 348 -0.46 -9.31 17.25
N CYS A 349 0.20 -8.77 18.28
CA CYS A 349 0.16 -7.34 18.60
C CYS A 349 1.32 -6.63 17.89
N ALA A 350 1.04 -5.74 16.97
CA ALA A 350 2.07 -5.15 16.11
C ALA A 350 1.98 -3.64 15.97
N THR A 351 3.08 -3.00 15.63
CA THR A 351 3.08 -1.65 15.05
C THR A 351 3.02 -1.76 13.52
N CYS A 352 2.86 -0.62 12.82
CA CYS A 352 2.90 -0.55 11.35
C CYS A 352 4.16 -1.23 10.73
N ALA A 353 5.22 -1.43 11.53
CA ALA A 353 6.42 -2.15 11.11
C ALA A 353 6.18 -3.62 10.71
N PHE A 354 5.12 -4.24 11.22
CA PHE A 354 4.69 -5.59 10.78
C PHE A 354 3.94 -5.50 9.47
N GLY A 355 4.22 -4.71 8.63
CA GLY A 355 3.38 -4.51 7.48
C GLY A 355 4.14 -4.55 6.19
N MET A 356 5.36 -4.24 6.22
CA MET A 356 6.16 -4.11 5.05
C MET A 356 7.01 -5.38 4.88
N GLY A 357 6.54 -6.29 3.99
CA GLY A 357 7.23 -7.54 3.67
C GLY A 357 6.64 -8.83 4.26
N VAL A 358 5.58 -8.76 5.07
CA VAL A 358 4.97 -9.96 5.64
C VAL A 358 3.67 -10.31 4.91
N ASP A 359 3.61 -11.50 4.29
CA ASP A 359 2.51 -11.97 3.44
C ASP A 359 1.80 -13.21 4.00
N LYS A 360 1.19 -13.08 5.19
CA LYS A 360 0.25 -14.11 5.67
C LYS A 360 -1.11 -13.87 5.03
N LYS A 361 -1.60 -14.86 4.27
CA LYS A 361 -2.79 -14.71 3.41
C LYS A 361 -4.11 -14.90 4.14
N ASP A 362 -4.16 -15.72 5.18
CA ASP A 362 -5.35 -16.23 5.87
C ASP A 362 -5.77 -15.45 7.13
N ILE A 363 -5.33 -14.19 7.30
CA ILE A 363 -5.71 -13.37 8.45
C ILE A 363 -7.20 -13.07 8.40
N LYS A 364 -7.91 -13.43 9.48
CA LYS A 364 -9.37 -13.30 9.57
C LYS A 364 -9.83 -12.00 10.23
N THR A 365 -9.01 -11.42 11.10
CA THR A 365 -9.38 -10.18 11.80
C THR A 365 -8.18 -9.25 11.95
N VAL A 366 -8.40 -7.99 11.66
CA VAL A 366 -7.45 -6.90 11.91
C VAL A 366 -8.11 -5.90 12.85
N ILE A 367 -7.53 -5.69 14.02
CA ILE A 367 -8.02 -4.75 15.03
C ILE A 367 -7.04 -3.58 15.10
N HIS A 368 -7.55 -2.35 15.04
CA HIS A 368 -6.78 -1.15 15.35
C HIS A 368 -7.08 -0.74 16.79
N LEU A 369 -6.12 -0.99 17.69
CA LEU A 369 -6.21 -0.52 19.08
C LEU A 369 -6.16 1.00 19.14
N ASP A 370 -5.34 1.59 18.31
CA ASP A 370 -5.20 3.02 18.10
C ASP A 370 -5.48 3.37 16.65
N PRO A 371 -6.13 4.50 16.36
CA PRO A 371 -6.33 4.93 15.00
C PRO A 371 -4.98 5.20 14.32
N PRO A 372 -4.75 4.69 13.13
CA PRO A 372 -3.60 5.08 12.34
C PRO A 372 -3.69 6.54 11.89
N PRO A 373 -2.58 7.15 11.45
CA PRO A 373 -2.53 8.59 11.18
C PRO A 373 -3.39 9.04 9.99
N THR A 374 -3.69 8.15 9.06
CA THR A 374 -4.46 8.46 7.85
C THR A 374 -5.41 7.32 7.47
N VAL A 375 -6.39 7.62 6.62
CA VAL A 375 -7.33 6.62 6.05
C VAL A 375 -6.57 5.61 5.19
N GLU A 376 -5.59 6.06 4.44
CA GLU A 376 -4.76 5.19 3.59
C GLU A 376 -4.01 4.15 4.44
N ALA A 377 -3.41 4.58 5.55
CA ALA A 377 -2.75 3.67 6.48
C ALA A 377 -3.74 2.66 7.08
N TYR A 378 -4.96 3.12 7.43
CA TYR A 378 -6.03 2.23 7.91
C TYR A 378 -6.41 1.17 6.89
N ILE A 379 -6.66 1.59 5.64
CA ILE A 379 -7.03 0.67 4.55
C ILE A 379 -5.89 -0.31 4.26
N GLN A 380 -4.64 0.15 4.27
CA GLN A 380 -3.45 -0.68 4.04
C GLN A 380 -3.28 -1.73 5.15
N GLU A 381 -3.47 -1.35 6.41
CA GLU A 381 -3.36 -2.24 7.57
C GLU A 381 -4.55 -3.21 7.62
N ALA A 382 -5.79 -2.73 7.47
CA ALA A 382 -6.99 -3.57 7.37
C ALA A 382 -6.91 -4.52 6.16
N GLY A 383 -6.33 -4.06 5.06
CA GLY A 383 -6.08 -4.82 3.82
C GLY A 383 -5.16 -6.04 3.98
N ARG A 384 -4.58 -6.28 5.15
CA ARG A 384 -3.84 -7.51 5.46
C ARG A 384 -4.77 -8.70 5.72
N GLY A 385 -6.01 -8.42 6.09
CA GLY A 385 -7.05 -9.43 6.21
C GLY A 385 -7.44 -10.04 4.87
N GLY A 386 -7.75 -11.34 4.85
CA GLY A 386 -8.38 -12.02 3.73
C GLY A 386 -7.63 -11.92 2.40
N ARG A 387 -6.31 -12.00 2.38
CA ARG A 387 -5.53 -12.00 1.14
C ARG A 387 -5.72 -13.29 0.32
N ASP A 388 -6.25 -14.32 0.96
CA ASP A 388 -6.68 -15.57 0.33
C ASP A 388 -8.05 -15.48 -0.36
N GLY A 389 -8.69 -14.29 -0.37
CA GLY A 389 -10.03 -14.06 -0.88
C GLY A 389 -11.15 -14.36 0.13
N SER A 390 -10.84 -14.93 1.29
CA SER A 390 -11.81 -15.14 2.36
C SER A 390 -12.24 -13.84 3.02
N ASN A 391 -13.43 -13.81 3.61
CA ASN A 391 -13.89 -12.67 4.36
C ASN A 391 -13.00 -12.41 5.58
N ALA A 392 -12.71 -11.15 5.82
CA ALA A 392 -11.97 -10.67 6.97
C ALA A 392 -12.63 -9.44 7.59
N LYS A 393 -12.45 -9.22 8.88
CA LYS A 393 -12.97 -8.05 9.59
C LYS A 393 -11.86 -7.04 9.86
N GLY A 394 -12.12 -5.77 9.55
CA GLY A 394 -11.33 -4.62 9.99
C GLY A 394 -12.08 -3.89 11.10
N ILE A 395 -11.58 -3.91 12.33
CA ILE A 395 -12.22 -3.33 13.50
C ILE A 395 -11.40 -2.16 14.03
N LEU A 396 -11.97 -0.96 14.06
CA LEU A 396 -11.37 0.22 14.70
C LEU A 396 -11.93 0.37 16.12
N LEU A 397 -11.07 0.33 17.14
CA LEU A 397 -11.43 0.68 18.50
C LEU A 397 -11.36 2.20 18.65
N TRP A 398 -12.53 2.80 18.88
CA TRP A 398 -12.67 4.26 18.90
C TRP A 398 -13.10 4.75 20.27
N SER A 399 -12.38 5.70 20.83
CA SER A 399 -12.63 6.26 22.16
C SER A 399 -12.89 7.77 22.10
N PRO A 400 -13.52 8.36 23.14
CA PRO A 400 -13.68 9.81 23.24
C PRO A 400 -12.36 10.58 23.18
N LYS A 401 -11.26 9.97 23.62
CA LYS A 401 -9.92 10.56 23.53
C LYS A 401 -9.47 10.68 22.06
N ASP A 402 -9.74 9.67 21.23
CA ASP A 402 -9.38 9.71 19.81
C ASP A 402 -10.14 10.81 19.08
N LEU A 403 -11.44 10.95 19.38
CA LEU A 403 -12.25 12.03 18.86
C LEU A 403 -11.71 13.41 19.29
N HIS A 404 -11.31 13.55 20.56
CA HIS A 404 -10.72 14.79 21.06
C HIS A 404 -9.41 15.15 20.33
N GLU A 405 -8.53 14.18 20.11
CA GLU A 405 -7.29 14.38 19.35
C GLU A 405 -7.59 14.74 17.88
N ALA A 406 -8.52 14.03 17.24
CA ALA A 406 -8.88 14.28 15.86
C ALA A 406 -9.47 15.71 15.65
N LYS A 407 -10.23 16.22 16.62
CA LYS A 407 -10.79 17.59 16.57
C LYS A 407 -9.75 18.72 16.63
N LYS A 408 -8.49 18.41 16.93
CA LYS A 408 -7.39 19.38 16.84
C LYS A 408 -7.00 19.70 15.39
N HIS A 409 -7.40 18.85 14.45
CA HIS A 409 -7.15 19.02 13.02
C HIS A 409 -8.37 19.65 12.33
N PRO A 410 -8.17 20.45 11.28
CA PRO A 410 -9.26 21.07 10.52
C PRO A 410 -10.23 20.03 9.93
N GLU A 411 -11.49 20.41 9.76
CA GLU A 411 -12.48 19.62 9.01
C GLU A 411 -12.03 19.43 7.56
N GLY A 412 -12.26 18.23 7.01
CA GLY A 412 -11.81 17.87 5.67
C GLY A 412 -10.32 17.58 5.53
N SER A 413 -9.52 17.72 6.62
CA SER A 413 -8.10 17.32 6.57
C SER A 413 -7.93 15.79 6.56
N ARG A 414 -6.86 15.31 5.95
CA ARG A 414 -6.51 13.87 5.92
C ARG A 414 -6.41 13.25 7.31
N GLN A 415 -5.91 14.01 8.28
CA GLN A 415 -5.77 13.58 9.68
C GLN A 415 -7.14 13.41 10.36
N ARG A 416 -8.18 14.13 9.89
CA ARG A 416 -9.53 14.02 10.43
C ARG A 416 -10.41 13.01 9.71
N ALA A 417 -10.10 12.64 8.49
CA ALA A 417 -10.91 11.73 7.68
C ALA A 417 -11.22 10.38 8.37
N LEU A 418 -10.28 9.86 9.18
CA LEU A 418 -10.53 8.64 9.96
C LEU A 418 -11.50 8.87 11.13
N ALA A 419 -11.59 10.07 11.69
CA ALA A 419 -12.63 10.41 12.66
C ALA A 419 -14.00 10.51 11.97
N ASP A 420 -14.05 11.06 10.77
CA ASP A 420 -15.29 11.12 9.98
C ASP A 420 -15.79 9.70 9.66
N PHE A 421 -14.88 8.78 9.33
CA PHE A 421 -15.18 7.36 9.21
C PHE A 421 -15.72 6.76 10.52
N ALA A 422 -15.08 7.04 11.67
CA ALA A 422 -15.44 6.46 12.95
C ALA A 422 -16.76 7.02 13.52
N GLU A 423 -17.04 8.30 13.31
CA GLU A 423 -18.22 8.99 13.82
C GLU A 423 -19.43 8.94 12.87
N SER A 424 -19.23 8.49 11.64
CA SER A 424 -20.28 8.46 10.63
C SER A 424 -21.46 7.57 11.02
N LYS A 425 -22.64 8.00 10.60
CA LYS A 425 -23.90 7.24 10.63
C LYS A 425 -24.27 6.65 9.26
N THR A 426 -23.42 6.84 8.24
CA THR A 426 -23.58 6.31 6.90
C THR A 426 -22.61 5.15 6.65
N CYS A 427 -22.71 4.52 5.50
CA CYS A 427 -21.90 3.34 5.14
C CYS A 427 -20.39 3.57 5.35
N ARG A 428 -19.76 2.75 6.19
CA ARG A 428 -18.32 2.81 6.49
C ARG A 428 -17.46 2.68 5.24
N ARG A 429 -17.82 1.74 4.38
CA ARG A 429 -17.10 1.49 3.13
C ARG A 429 -17.10 2.71 2.23
N GLN A 430 -18.25 3.34 2.06
CA GLN A 430 -18.36 4.51 1.18
C GLN A 430 -17.47 5.65 1.65
N ILE A 431 -17.41 5.92 2.95
CA ILE A 431 -16.53 6.97 3.49
C ILE A 431 -15.06 6.69 3.18
N LEU A 432 -14.63 5.42 3.27
CA LEU A 432 -13.27 5.06 2.91
C LEU A 432 -13.00 5.25 1.41
N LEU A 433 -13.97 4.87 0.56
CA LEU A 433 -13.87 5.06 -0.89
C LEU A 433 -13.86 6.56 -1.26
N ASP A 434 -14.74 7.35 -0.65
CA ASP A 434 -14.80 8.80 -0.87
C ASP A 434 -13.48 9.49 -0.46
N ALA A 435 -12.87 9.05 0.66
CA ALA A 435 -11.58 9.59 1.10
C ALA A 435 -10.43 9.24 0.13
N LEU A 436 -10.58 8.21 -0.67
CA LEU A 436 -9.65 7.81 -1.74
C LEU A 436 -10.04 8.37 -3.11
N ASN A 437 -11.14 9.12 -3.24
CA ASN A 437 -11.77 9.49 -4.51
C ASN A 437 -12.00 8.27 -5.44
N ALA A 438 -12.42 7.16 -4.84
CA ALA A 438 -12.75 5.94 -5.57
C ALA A 438 -14.24 5.90 -5.92
N GLU A 439 -14.59 5.09 -6.91
CA GLU A 439 -15.98 4.92 -7.34
C GLU A 439 -16.86 4.38 -6.20
N GLN A 440 -18.13 4.77 -6.24
CA GLN A 440 -19.13 4.26 -5.31
C GLN A 440 -19.34 2.76 -5.52
N ALA A 441 -19.37 2.00 -4.43
CA ALA A 441 -19.57 0.56 -4.47
C ALA A 441 -20.69 0.12 -3.51
N ALA A 442 -21.40 -0.93 -3.88
CA ALA A 442 -22.34 -1.56 -2.97
C ALA A 442 -21.60 -2.11 -1.74
N CYS A 443 -22.13 -1.83 -0.54
CA CYS A 443 -21.51 -2.31 0.68
C CYS A 443 -21.57 -3.84 0.77
N SER A 444 -20.42 -4.47 0.91
CA SER A 444 -20.32 -5.92 1.12
C SER A 444 -20.33 -6.32 2.61
N GLY A 445 -20.44 -5.34 3.53
CA GLY A 445 -20.60 -5.53 4.96
C GLY A 445 -19.90 -4.42 5.77
N CYS A 446 -20.65 -3.79 6.65
CA CYS A 446 -20.14 -2.90 7.70
C CYS A 446 -21.17 -2.82 8.84
N ASP A 447 -20.71 -2.41 10.03
CA ASP A 447 -21.55 -2.29 11.23
C ASP A 447 -22.82 -1.45 11.00
N ILE A 448 -22.74 -0.38 10.22
CA ILE A 448 -23.89 0.49 9.92
C ILE A 448 -24.90 -0.20 8.98
N CYS A 449 -24.44 -0.78 7.87
CA CYS A 449 -25.33 -1.40 6.89
C CYS A 449 -25.96 -2.70 7.43
N GLU A 450 -25.22 -3.44 8.27
CA GLU A 450 -25.72 -4.65 8.95
C GLU A 450 -26.57 -4.33 10.18
N LYS A 451 -26.73 -3.04 10.54
CA LYS A 451 -27.44 -2.59 11.74
C LYS A 451 -26.90 -3.21 13.04
N SER A 452 -25.64 -3.62 13.04
CA SER A 452 -24.92 -4.12 14.21
C SER A 452 -24.31 -2.99 15.06
N HIS A 453 -24.51 -1.75 14.64
CA HIS A 453 -24.05 -0.54 15.34
C HIS A 453 -24.87 -0.37 16.62
N ILE A 454 -24.21 -0.38 17.76
CA ILE A 454 -24.81 -0.04 19.05
C ILE A 454 -24.60 1.46 19.27
N ASP A 455 -25.66 2.22 19.27
CA ASP A 455 -25.64 3.65 19.59
C ASP A 455 -25.69 3.82 21.12
N PHE A 456 -24.59 4.22 21.73
CA PHE A 456 -24.49 4.48 23.16
C PHE A 456 -24.90 5.91 23.55
N ALA A 457 -25.47 6.70 22.63
CA ALA A 457 -25.82 8.09 22.90
C ALA A 457 -26.83 8.24 24.07
N GLU A 458 -27.76 7.30 24.21
CA GLU A 458 -28.66 7.26 25.36
C GLU A 458 -27.92 6.90 26.66
N ASP A 459 -27.00 5.95 26.63
CA ASP A 459 -26.24 5.54 27.81
C ASP A 459 -25.25 6.61 28.23
N GLU A 460 -24.57 7.28 27.29
CA GLU A 460 -23.73 8.45 27.61
C GLU A 460 -24.55 9.57 28.27
N SER A 461 -25.75 9.86 27.78
CA SER A 461 -26.63 10.84 28.36
C SER A 461 -27.07 10.47 29.80
N ARG A 462 -27.40 9.18 30.01
CA ARG A 462 -27.79 8.65 31.34
C ARG A 462 -26.61 8.68 32.33
N VAL A 463 -25.42 8.36 31.87
CA VAL A 463 -24.19 8.44 32.69
C VAL A 463 -23.87 9.88 33.05
N LEU A 464 -23.94 10.80 32.09
CA LEU A 464 -23.71 12.22 32.33
C LEU A 464 -24.78 12.82 33.29
N ASP A 465 -26.01 12.41 33.14
CA ASP A 465 -27.11 12.86 34.05
C ASP A 465 -26.94 12.29 35.46
N PHE A 466 -26.45 11.07 35.59
CA PHE A 466 -26.10 10.49 36.88
C PHE A 466 -25.00 11.32 37.56
N PHE A 467 -23.90 11.64 36.87
CA PHE A 467 -22.81 12.46 37.43
C PHE A 467 -23.27 13.89 37.76
N LYS A 468 -24.14 14.50 36.94
CA LYS A 468 -24.71 15.83 37.24
C LYS A 468 -25.57 15.80 38.49
N LYS A 469 -26.38 14.77 38.69
CA LYS A 469 -27.31 14.64 39.83
C LYS A 469 -26.61 14.25 41.11
N HIS A 470 -25.52 13.49 41.01
CA HIS A 470 -24.82 12.88 42.16
C HIS A 470 -23.38 13.36 42.32
N ALA A 471 -23.04 14.56 41.77
CA ALA A 471 -21.72 15.15 41.93
C ALA A 471 -21.31 15.20 43.41
N LYS A 472 -20.18 14.61 43.76
CA LYS A 472 -19.62 14.54 45.13
C LYS A 472 -20.34 13.57 46.09
N CYS A 473 -21.23 12.70 45.63
CA CYS A 473 -21.92 11.72 46.49
C CYS A 473 -21.25 10.35 46.52
N TYR A 474 -20.43 10.01 45.49
CA TYR A 474 -19.79 8.71 45.32
C TYR A 474 -18.29 8.88 45.04
N ASP A 475 -17.51 7.94 45.47
CA ASP A 475 -16.16 7.76 44.93
C ASP A 475 -16.22 7.09 43.54
N MET A 476 -15.06 6.95 42.88
CA MET A 476 -15.01 6.41 41.51
C MET A 476 -15.44 4.95 41.41
N GLU A 477 -15.23 4.15 42.47
CA GLU A 477 -15.56 2.73 42.50
C GLU A 477 -17.05 2.55 42.77
N GLU A 478 -17.59 3.26 43.75
CA GLU A 478 -19.03 3.29 44.07
C GLU A 478 -19.88 3.85 42.91
N ALA A 479 -19.37 4.90 42.24
CA ALA A 479 -20.07 5.46 41.07
C ALA A 479 -20.09 4.47 39.93
N THR A 480 -18.99 3.76 39.66
CA THR A 480 -18.91 2.74 38.62
C THR A 480 -19.87 1.59 38.88
N ASP A 481 -19.90 1.08 40.11
CA ASP A 481 -20.80 -0.03 40.51
C ASP A 481 -22.28 0.37 40.44
N THR A 482 -22.59 1.60 40.81
CA THR A 482 -23.97 2.13 40.76
C THR A 482 -24.43 2.33 39.33
N ILE A 483 -23.58 2.89 38.45
CA ILE A 483 -23.86 3.05 37.03
C ILE A 483 -24.09 1.70 36.36
N VAL A 484 -23.21 0.71 36.61
CA VAL A 484 -23.34 -0.64 36.05
C VAL A 484 -24.64 -1.32 36.48
N LYS A 485 -25.05 -1.17 37.74
CA LYS A 485 -26.35 -1.69 38.22
C LYS A 485 -27.52 -0.98 37.53
N THR A 486 -27.46 0.35 37.40
CA THR A 486 -28.56 1.14 36.79
C THR A 486 -28.68 0.95 35.28
N CYS A 487 -27.59 0.61 34.60
CA CYS A 487 -27.61 0.33 33.15
C CYS A 487 -28.02 -1.12 32.83
N ASN A 488 -28.00 -2.04 33.81
CA ASN A 488 -28.41 -3.42 33.63
C ASN A 488 -29.90 -3.67 34.02
N GLU A 489 -30.58 -2.67 34.60
CA GLU A 489 -32.02 -2.61 34.81
C GLU A 489 -32.73 -1.85 33.67
#